data_234c5e5dc0fe99cdb0523dff3e5f29a2
#
_entry.id   234c5e5dc0fe99cdb0523dff3e5f29a2
#
_cell.length_a   1.000
_cell.length_b   1.000
_cell.length_c   1.000
_cell.angle_alpha   90.00
_cell.angle_beta   90.00
_cell.angle_gamma   90.00
#
_symmetry.space_group_name_H-M   'P 1'
#
loop_
_entity.id
_entity.type
_entity.pdbx_description
1 polymer ?
#
loop_
_entity_poly.entity_id
_entity_poly.type
_entity_poly.pdbx_seq_one_letter_code
_entity_poly.pdbx_strand_id
1 'polypeptide(L)'
;MMDAEKGDAMHTAAVVGLGYVGLPLVIEFGKRFRAIGFDISEDKVASCQKGTDPSHELADEEMRAAVHAEYSSDPAVLAEADFILVAVPTPVDEAHRPDLSPLIGASQTIGRHMKKGVTVVYESTVYPGATEEECIPVLERESGMRWKRDFFVGYSPERINPGDREHMLTNVIKVVAGDTPATLEKVAAFYEMVVQPGVFRCSSIKAAEACKVIENTQRDLNIALMNELAIIFDKIGLDTTEVLKAAGTKWNFLKFKPGLVGGHCIGVDPYYLTHKADMLGYHPQVIIAGRRINDGMGKFIAEQTVKQMIACGSYVKGAKVNVLGLTFKENCADLRNSKVMDIIRELQSYSIEVFVHEPEASAAEALHEYGVRLLPWEELPRADAIVAAVAHRRFLDLEIEDLTKKIVKGGAFIDVKAMHDASALRAAGIRVWRL
;
A
#
# COMPACT_ATOMS: atom_id res chain seq x y z
N MET A 1 -30.52 24.66 -30.62
CA MET A 1 -30.87 23.41 -31.31
C MET A 1 -29.83 23.23 -32.42
N MET A 2 -28.71 22.70 -32.09
CA MET A 2 -27.64 22.12 -32.94
C MET A 2 -26.46 21.83 -32.04
N ASP A 3 -26.13 20.61 -31.97
CA ASP A 3 -24.95 19.80 -31.73
C ASP A 3 -25.05 18.85 -30.53
N ALA A 4 -25.87 17.85 -30.74
CA ALA A 4 -25.81 16.59 -30.00
C ALA A 4 -25.61 15.45 -31.01
N GLU A 5 -24.41 15.36 -31.59
CA GLU A 5 -23.94 14.17 -32.32
C GLU A 5 -22.41 14.24 -32.45
N LYS A 6 -21.68 14.24 -31.31
CA LYS A 6 -20.35 13.61 -31.30
C LYS A 6 -20.59 12.14 -30.92
N GLY A 7 -20.58 11.27 -31.95
CA GLY A 7 -20.73 9.85 -31.76
C GLY A 7 -19.74 9.34 -30.70
N ASP A 8 -20.27 8.74 -29.64
CA ASP A 8 -19.53 7.88 -28.73
C ASP A 8 -18.93 6.74 -29.57
N ALA A 9 -17.72 6.93 -30.04
CA ALA A 9 -16.93 5.81 -30.53
C ALA A 9 -16.79 4.87 -29.34
N MET A 10 -17.47 3.74 -29.38
CA MET A 10 -17.40 2.69 -28.35
C MET A 10 -15.93 2.25 -28.22
N HIS A 11 -15.22 2.78 -27.25
CA HIS A 11 -13.85 2.37 -26.94
C HIS A 11 -13.86 0.97 -26.33
N THR A 12 -12.86 0.17 -26.68
CA THR A 12 -12.56 -1.08 -25.96
C THR A 12 -11.31 -0.83 -25.12
N ALA A 13 -11.43 -1.00 -23.81
CA ALA A 13 -10.30 -0.96 -22.90
C ALA A 13 -9.86 -2.39 -22.52
N ALA A 14 -8.56 -2.63 -22.42
CA ALA A 14 -8.01 -3.80 -21.77
C ALA A 14 -7.20 -3.37 -20.55
N VAL A 15 -7.33 -4.05 -19.43
CA VAL A 15 -6.56 -3.82 -18.21
C VAL A 15 -5.70 -5.05 -17.94
N VAL A 16 -4.39 -4.86 -17.88
CA VAL A 16 -3.40 -5.90 -17.64
C VAL A 16 -3.03 -5.91 -16.17
N GLY A 17 -3.39 -7.00 -15.47
CA GLY A 17 -3.26 -7.17 -14.03
C GLY A 17 -4.59 -6.93 -13.31
N LEU A 18 -5.14 -7.99 -12.69
CA LEU A 18 -6.40 -7.98 -11.93
C LEU A 18 -6.12 -7.98 -10.42
N GLY A 19 -5.30 -7.04 -9.99
CA GLY A 19 -5.07 -6.73 -8.58
C GLY A 19 -5.99 -5.60 -8.10
N TYR A 20 -5.69 -5.10 -6.89
CA TYR A 20 -6.45 -4.04 -6.21
C TYR A 20 -6.48 -2.68 -6.96
N VAL A 21 -5.64 -2.50 -7.98
CA VAL A 21 -5.68 -1.35 -8.89
C VAL A 21 -6.43 -1.67 -10.19
N GLY A 22 -6.07 -2.77 -10.83
CA GLY A 22 -6.57 -3.08 -12.17
C GLY A 22 -8.02 -3.54 -12.17
N LEU A 23 -8.45 -4.34 -11.19
CA LEU A 23 -9.83 -4.81 -11.17
C LEU A 23 -10.85 -3.67 -10.98
N PRO A 24 -10.66 -2.70 -10.07
CA PRO A 24 -11.51 -1.51 -10.00
C PRO A 24 -11.58 -0.72 -11.32
N LEU A 25 -10.48 -0.64 -12.08
CA LEU A 25 -10.49 0.00 -13.41
C LEU A 25 -11.37 -0.76 -14.39
N VAL A 26 -11.25 -2.11 -14.46
CA VAL A 26 -12.15 -2.95 -15.30
C VAL A 26 -13.61 -2.70 -14.94
N ILE A 27 -13.92 -2.66 -13.66
CA ILE A 27 -15.29 -2.47 -13.16
C ILE A 27 -15.83 -1.09 -13.56
N GLU A 28 -15.09 -0.02 -13.28
CA GLU A 28 -15.57 1.34 -13.56
C GLU A 28 -15.73 1.60 -15.07
N PHE A 29 -14.82 1.14 -15.90
CA PHE A 29 -14.99 1.20 -17.35
C PHE A 29 -16.08 0.25 -17.83
N GLY A 30 -16.15 -0.97 -17.28
CA GLY A 30 -17.16 -1.99 -17.64
C GLY A 30 -18.61 -1.62 -17.31
N LYS A 31 -18.83 -0.61 -16.46
CA LYS A 31 -20.16 0.01 -16.27
C LYS A 31 -20.61 0.84 -17.48
N ARG A 32 -19.70 1.23 -18.37
CA ARG A 32 -19.96 2.18 -19.46
C ARG A 32 -19.76 1.60 -20.85
N PHE A 33 -18.69 0.85 -21.06
CA PHE A 33 -18.32 0.25 -22.34
C PHE A 33 -17.49 -1.00 -22.12
N ARG A 34 -17.17 -1.72 -23.22
CA ARG A 34 -16.43 -2.98 -23.16
C ARG A 34 -15.06 -2.81 -22.50
N ALA A 35 -14.88 -3.47 -21.37
CA ALA A 35 -13.64 -3.49 -20.59
C ALA A 35 -13.18 -4.93 -20.38
N ILE A 36 -11.98 -5.26 -20.85
CA ILE A 36 -11.39 -6.60 -20.79
C ILE A 36 -10.35 -6.62 -19.69
N GLY A 37 -10.59 -7.38 -18.62
CA GLY A 37 -9.59 -7.67 -17.60
C GLY A 37 -8.74 -8.86 -18.03
N PHE A 38 -7.42 -8.63 -18.17
CA PHE A 38 -6.45 -9.68 -18.49
C PHE A 38 -5.52 -9.92 -17.31
N ASP A 39 -5.37 -11.18 -16.89
CA ASP A 39 -4.35 -11.59 -15.89
C ASP A 39 -3.79 -12.96 -16.30
N ILE A 40 -2.50 -13.17 -16.03
CA ILE A 40 -1.83 -14.46 -16.27
C ILE A 40 -2.29 -15.57 -15.31
N SER A 41 -2.91 -15.18 -14.18
CA SER A 41 -3.47 -16.11 -13.20
C SER A 41 -4.88 -16.55 -13.62
N GLU A 42 -4.99 -17.79 -14.08
CA GLU A 42 -6.28 -18.40 -14.42
C GLU A 42 -7.25 -18.43 -13.24
N ASP A 43 -6.74 -18.62 -12.01
CA ASP A 43 -7.57 -18.62 -10.79
C ASP A 43 -8.22 -17.26 -10.52
N LYS A 44 -7.46 -16.16 -10.70
CA LYS A 44 -8.00 -14.82 -10.57
C LYS A 44 -9.07 -14.55 -11.64
N VAL A 45 -8.76 -14.89 -12.89
CA VAL A 45 -9.70 -14.75 -14.00
C VAL A 45 -10.98 -15.54 -13.73
N ALA A 46 -10.86 -16.79 -13.28
CA ALA A 46 -12.01 -17.64 -12.96
C ALA A 46 -12.86 -17.08 -11.80
N SER A 47 -12.24 -16.46 -10.81
CA SER A 47 -12.93 -15.78 -9.70
C SER A 47 -13.72 -14.56 -10.21
N CYS A 48 -13.06 -13.71 -11.02
CA CYS A 48 -13.71 -12.54 -11.62
C CYS A 48 -14.86 -12.92 -12.55
N GLN A 49 -14.73 -13.98 -13.35
CA GLN A 49 -15.80 -14.53 -14.20
C GLN A 49 -17.02 -15.01 -13.40
N LYS A 50 -16.82 -15.43 -12.15
CA LYS A 50 -17.91 -15.79 -11.22
C LYS A 50 -18.53 -14.57 -10.52
N GLY A 51 -18.01 -13.37 -10.78
CA GLY A 51 -18.47 -12.14 -10.15
C GLY A 51 -17.96 -11.94 -8.73
N THR A 52 -16.79 -12.53 -8.40
CA THR A 52 -16.16 -12.42 -7.09
C THR A 52 -14.78 -11.80 -7.23
N ASP A 53 -14.49 -10.78 -6.42
CA ASP A 53 -13.16 -10.16 -6.34
C ASP A 53 -12.20 -11.03 -5.52
N PRO A 54 -11.11 -11.55 -6.11
CA PRO A 54 -10.11 -12.34 -5.38
C PRO A 54 -9.32 -11.53 -4.35
N SER A 55 -9.35 -10.20 -4.42
CA SER A 55 -8.70 -9.31 -3.42
C SER A 55 -9.63 -8.87 -2.28
N HIS A 56 -10.92 -9.18 -2.37
CA HIS A 56 -11.96 -8.79 -1.39
C HIS A 56 -12.11 -7.28 -1.16
N GLU A 57 -11.68 -6.45 -2.10
CA GLU A 57 -11.81 -4.99 -2.05
C GLU A 57 -13.16 -4.52 -2.59
N LEU A 58 -13.70 -5.21 -3.59
CA LEU A 58 -14.98 -4.89 -4.24
C LEU A 58 -16.08 -5.83 -3.76
N ALA A 59 -17.27 -5.27 -3.58
CA ALA A 59 -18.45 -6.08 -3.29
C ALA A 59 -18.97 -6.79 -4.55
N ASP A 60 -19.64 -7.93 -4.39
CA ASP A 60 -20.22 -8.69 -5.50
C ASP A 60 -21.23 -7.85 -6.31
N GLU A 61 -21.92 -6.90 -5.69
CA GLU A 61 -22.83 -5.97 -6.34
C GLU A 61 -22.09 -5.04 -7.31
N GLU A 62 -20.91 -4.57 -6.92
CA GLU A 62 -20.05 -3.71 -7.74
C GLU A 62 -19.55 -4.50 -8.96
N MET A 63 -19.10 -5.75 -8.75
CA MET A 63 -18.70 -6.66 -9.82
C MET A 63 -19.83 -6.87 -10.84
N ARG A 64 -21.05 -7.13 -10.37
CA ARG A 64 -22.24 -7.35 -11.21
C ARG A 64 -22.72 -6.10 -11.94
N ALA A 65 -22.44 -4.91 -11.42
CA ALA A 65 -22.80 -3.65 -12.06
C ALA A 65 -22.01 -3.36 -13.35
N ALA A 66 -20.85 -3.99 -13.53
CA ALA A 66 -20.00 -3.85 -14.70
C ALA A 66 -20.43 -4.79 -15.83
N VAL A 67 -21.61 -4.54 -16.40
CA VAL A 67 -22.27 -5.43 -17.38
C VAL A 67 -21.51 -5.60 -18.70
N HIS A 68 -20.51 -4.76 -18.97
CA HIS A 68 -19.64 -4.83 -20.15
C HIS A 68 -18.22 -5.29 -19.81
N ALA A 69 -17.99 -5.77 -18.58
CA ALA A 69 -16.70 -6.32 -18.17
C ALA A 69 -16.55 -7.77 -18.64
N GLU A 70 -15.40 -8.08 -19.21
CA GLU A 70 -15.02 -9.43 -19.64
C GLU A 70 -13.67 -9.78 -18.99
N TYR A 71 -13.38 -11.07 -18.78
CA TYR A 71 -12.14 -11.50 -18.14
C TYR A 71 -11.49 -12.63 -18.91
N SER A 72 -10.18 -12.56 -19.15
CA SER A 72 -9.44 -13.54 -19.93
C SER A 72 -8.01 -13.73 -19.44
N SER A 73 -7.48 -14.94 -19.55
CA SER A 73 -6.06 -15.25 -19.45
C SER A 73 -5.38 -15.42 -20.81
N ASP A 74 -6.15 -15.32 -21.92
CA ASP A 74 -5.60 -15.34 -23.27
C ASP A 74 -5.14 -13.92 -23.68
N PRO A 75 -3.83 -13.70 -23.93
CA PRO A 75 -3.32 -12.40 -24.30
C PRO A 75 -3.79 -11.92 -25.69
N ALA A 76 -4.36 -12.78 -26.52
CA ALA A 76 -4.91 -12.40 -27.83
C ALA A 76 -6.01 -11.33 -27.73
N VAL A 77 -6.72 -11.25 -26.60
CA VAL A 77 -7.74 -10.22 -26.35
C VAL A 77 -7.20 -8.80 -26.38
N LEU A 78 -5.90 -8.60 -26.14
CA LEU A 78 -5.24 -7.29 -26.18
C LEU A 78 -5.26 -6.65 -27.58
N ALA A 79 -5.38 -7.47 -28.64
CA ALA A 79 -5.50 -6.97 -30.02
C ALA A 79 -6.80 -6.21 -30.29
N GLU A 80 -7.82 -6.37 -29.45
CA GLU A 80 -9.11 -5.73 -29.60
C GLU A 80 -9.15 -4.31 -28.99
N ALA A 81 -8.23 -4.02 -28.06
CA ALA A 81 -8.26 -2.81 -27.25
C ALA A 81 -7.79 -1.56 -27.98
N ASP A 82 -8.48 -0.43 -27.75
CA ASP A 82 -8.05 0.90 -28.16
C ASP A 82 -7.17 1.56 -27.10
N PHE A 83 -7.40 1.18 -25.81
CA PHE A 83 -6.58 1.51 -24.67
C PHE A 83 -6.16 0.24 -23.95
N ILE A 84 -4.88 0.13 -23.60
CA ILE A 84 -4.37 -0.93 -22.74
C ILE A 84 -3.79 -0.29 -21.48
N LEU A 85 -4.43 -0.57 -20.33
CA LEU A 85 -4.02 -0.06 -19.02
C LEU A 85 -3.15 -1.10 -18.33
N VAL A 86 -1.99 -0.71 -17.81
CA VAL A 86 -1.03 -1.63 -17.20
C VAL A 86 -0.99 -1.41 -15.70
N ALA A 87 -1.57 -2.32 -14.94
CA ALA A 87 -1.74 -2.24 -13.49
C ALA A 87 -1.11 -3.46 -12.77
N VAL A 88 0.10 -3.81 -13.16
CA VAL A 88 0.86 -4.91 -12.55
C VAL A 88 1.68 -4.43 -11.36
N PRO A 89 2.01 -5.33 -10.40
CA PRO A 89 2.82 -4.95 -9.24
C PRO A 89 4.24 -4.56 -9.65
N THR A 90 4.83 -3.66 -8.87
CA THR A 90 6.20 -3.19 -8.98
C THR A 90 6.86 -3.26 -7.59
N PRO A 91 7.31 -4.44 -7.14
CA PRO A 91 7.94 -4.62 -5.84
C PRO A 91 9.38 -4.08 -5.83
N VAL A 92 10.01 -4.17 -4.66
CA VAL A 92 11.47 -4.03 -4.51
C VAL A 92 12.07 -5.37 -4.12
N ASP A 93 13.32 -5.59 -4.51
CA ASP A 93 14.11 -6.75 -4.09
C ASP A 93 14.59 -6.62 -2.62
N GLU A 94 15.29 -7.64 -2.12
CA GLU A 94 15.86 -7.65 -0.76
C GLU A 94 16.89 -6.52 -0.52
N ALA A 95 17.46 -5.96 -1.58
CA ALA A 95 18.37 -4.81 -1.53
C ALA A 95 17.65 -3.47 -1.71
N HIS A 96 16.30 -3.47 -1.62
CA HIS A 96 15.43 -2.32 -1.83
C HIS A 96 15.57 -1.65 -3.21
N ARG A 97 15.90 -2.44 -4.25
CA ARG A 97 15.94 -1.96 -5.63
C ARG A 97 14.62 -2.27 -6.32
N PRO A 98 14.11 -1.36 -7.18
CA PRO A 98 12.91 -1.64 -7.97
C PRO A 98 13.04 -2.93 -8.79
N ASP A 99 12.09 -3.84 -8.61
CA ASP A 99 11.92 -5.00 -9.49
C ASP A 99 10.87 -4.69 -10.56
N LEU A 100 11.34 -4.37 -11.75
CA LEU A 100 10.48 -4.09 -12.89
C LEU A 100 10.11 -5.34 -13.71
N SER A 101 10.51 -6.54 -13.28
CA SER A 101 10.27 -7.79 -14.02
C SER A 101 8.80 -8.00 -14.38
N PRO A 102 7.80 -7.77 -13.47
CA PRO A 102 6.41 -7.91 -13.85
C PRO A 102 5.96 -6.89 -14.91
N LEU A 103 6.47 -5.66 -14.81
CA LEU A 103 6.16 -4.57 -15.74
C LEU A 103 6.74 -4.82 -17.12
N ILE A 104 7.98 -5.30 -17.18
CA ILE A 104 8.65 -5.71 -18.42
C ILE A 104 7.94 -6.89 -19.06
N GLY A 105 7.56 -7.91 -18.27
CA GLY A 105 6.79 -9.06 -18.74
C GLY A 105 5.42 -8.67 -19.32
N ALA A 106 4.71 -7.75 -18.65
CA ALA A 106 3.46 -7.19 -19.16
C ALA A 106 3.69 -6.44 -20.48
N SER A 107 4.74 -5.60 -20.56
CA SER A 107 5.10 -4.86 -21.77
C SER A 107 5.47 -5.79 -22.92
N GLN A 108 6.14 -6.92 -22.67
CA GLN A 108 6.42 -7.95 -23.67
C GLN A 108 5.12 -8.57 -24.21
N THR A 109 4.22 -8.96 -23.32
CA THR A 109 2.94 -9.55 -23.68
C THR A 109 2.11 -8.57 -24.52
N ILE A 110 2.02 -7.31 -24.08
CA ILE A 110 1.32 -6.25 -24.80
C ILE A 110 1.96 -6.04 -26.20
N GLY A 111 3.27 -5.91 -26.27
CA GLY A 111 3.98 -5.69 -27.53
C GLY A 111 3.69 -6.74 -28.59
N ARG A 112 3.58 -8.03 -28.18
CA ARG A 112 3.29 -9.14 -29.09
C ARG A 112 1.86 -9.19 -29.61
N HIS A 113 0.90 -8.57 -28.90
CA HIS A 113 -0.52 -8.73 -29.20
C HIS A 113 -1.23 -7.41 -29.52
N MET A 114 -0.65 -6.26 -29.19
CA MET A 114 -1.33 -4.97 -29.40
C MET A 114 -1.50 -4.64 -30.89
N LYS A 115 -2.61 -3.96 -31.21
CA LYS A 115 -2.88 -3.46 -32.55
C LYS A 115 -2.22 -2.10 -32.81
N LYS A 116 -2.07 -1.77 -34.09
CA LYS A 116 -1.62 -0.42 -34.51
C LYS A 116 -2.64 0.65 -34.11
N GLY A 117 -2.15 1.79 -33.62
CA GLY A 117 -2.98 2.92 -33.18
C GLY A 117 -3.43 2.85 -31.70
N VAL A 118 -3.09 1.78 -30.99
CA VAL A 118 -3.41 1.61 -29.57
C VAL A 118 -2.71 2.65 -28.71
N THR A 119 -3.33 3.02 -27.59
CA THR A 119 -2.71 3.82 -26.54
C THR A 119 -2.48 2.93 -25.32
N VAL A 120 -1.22 2.72 -24.94
CA VAL A 120 -0.83 1.97 -23.73
C VAL A 120 -0.64 2.95 -22.59
N VAL A 121 -1.38 2.79 -21.49
CA VAL A 121 -1.31 3.67 -20.32
C VAL A 121 -0.78 2.89 -19.13
N TYR A 122 0.36 3.29 -18.59
CA TYR A 122 0.92 2.68 -17.40
C TYR A 122 0.32 3.31 -16.15
N GLU A 123 -0.18 2.47 -15.25
CA GLU A 123 -0.73 2.84 -13.93
C GLU A 123 0.22 2.43 -12.79
N SER A 124 1.05 1.43 -13.04
CA SER A 124 2.00 0.90 -12.06
C SER A 124 2.96 1.99 -11.59
N THR A 125 3.28 1.98 -10.29
CA THR A 125 4.25 2.92 -9.71
C THR A 125 5.65 2.62 -10.19
N VAL A 126 6.34 3.64 -10.71
CA VAL A 126 7.71 3.53 -11.20
C VAL A 126 8.52 4.78 -10.86
N TYR A 127 9.84 4.71 -10.98
CA TYR A 127 10.68 5.91 -10.88
C TYR A 127 10.53 6.82 -12.12
N PRO A 128 10.77 8.14 -11.99
CA PRO A 128 10.64 9.07 -13.10
C PRO A 128 11.53 8.70 -14.29
N GLY A 129 10.92 8.45 -15.43
CA GLY A 129 11.54 8.05 -16.68
C GLY A 129 11.43 6.55 -16.99
N ALA A 130 11.01 5.72 -16.06
CA ALA A 130 10.99 4.26 -16.27
C ALA A 130 10.06 3.83 -17.42
N THR A 131 8.91 4.45 -17.59
CA THR A 131 8.02 4.14 -18.71
C THR A 131 8.72 4.36 -20.06
N GLU A 132 9.40 5.50 -20.21
CA GLU A 132 10.08 5.84 -21.46
C GLU A 132 11.40 5.06 -21.65
N GLU A 133 12.15 4.82 -20.57
CA GLU A 133 13.49 4.23 -20.61
C GLU A 133 13.45 2.70 -20.64
N GLU A 134 12.46 2.06 -19.97
CA GLU A 134 12.40 0.61 -19.81
C GLU A 134 11.26 -0.03 -20.61
N CYS A 135 10.04 0.53 -20.52
CA CYS A 135 8.86 -0.14 -21.08
C CYS A 135 8.70 0.10 -22.59
N ILE A 136 8.87 1.34 -23.06
CA ILE A 136 8.71 1.67 -24.49
C ILE A 136 9.65 0.90 -25.39
N PRO A 137 10.97 0.75 -25.08
CA PRO A 137 11.86 -0.06 -25.91
C PRO A 137 11.43 -1.54 -26.00
N VAL A 138 10.79 -2.07 -24.95
CA VAL A 138 10.22 -3.42 -24.96
C VAL A 138 9.01 -3.50 -25.89
N LEU A 139 8.09 -2.54 -25.80
CA LEU A 139 6.93 -2.48 -26.71
C LEU A 139 7.36 -2.40 -28.17
N GLU A 140 8.34 -1.54 -28.51
CA GLU A 140 8.87 -1.43 -29.89
C GLU A 140 9.51 -2.74 -30.36
N ARG A 141 10.33 -3.38 -29.53
CA ARG A 141 11.02 -4.63 -29.87
C ARG A 141 10.05 -5.78 -30.12
N GLU A 142 9.08 -5.97 -29.23
CA GLU A 142 8.17 -7.10 -29.29
C GLU A 142 7.09 -6.93 -30.39
N SER A 143 6.67 -5.69 -30.68
CA SER A 143 5.67 -5.42 -31.69
C SER A 143 6.22 -5.18 -33.09
N GLY A 144 7.49 -4.78 -33.22
CA GLY A 144 8.04 -4.26 -34.46
C GLY A 144 7.50 -2.89 -34.88
N MET A 145 6.65 -2.27 -34.06
CA MET A 145 6.05 -0.96 -34.30
C MET A 145 6.92 0.17 -33.77
N ARG A 146 6.67 1.38 -34.24
CA ARG A 146 7.39 2.57 -33.79
C ARG A 146 6.54 3.43 -32.87
N TRP A 147 7.07 3.77 -31.70
CA TRP A 147 6.51 4.72 -30.76
C TRP A 147 6.20 6.08 -31.39
N LYS A 148 5.12 6.74 -30.96
CA LYS A 148 4.60 8.01 -31.48
C LYS A 148 4.18 8.02 -32.95
N ARG A 149 4.21 6.85 -33.60
CA ARG A 149 3.77 6.69 -34.99
C ARG A 149 2.74 5.58 -35.12
N ASP A 150 3.06 4.40 -34.61
CA ASP A 150 2.24 3.21 -34.77
C ASP A 150 1.50 2.84 -33.48
N PHE A 151 1.99 3.28 -32.33
CA PHE A 151 1.33 3.24 -31.03
C PHE A 151 1.71 4.46 -30.18
N PHE A 152 0.95 4.70 -29.11
CA PHE A 152 1.13 5.84 -28.23
C PHE A 152 1.18 5.39 -26.79
N VAL A 153 1.78 6.22 -25.91
CA VAL A 153 1.96 5.87 -24.50
C VAL A 153 1.51 7.01 -23.59
N GLY A 154 0.75 6.65 -22.57
CA GLY A 154 0.37 7.53 -21.48
C GLY A 154 0.84 6.98 -20.14
N TYR A 155 0.67 7.77 -19.10
CA TYR A 155 0.87 7.40 -17.72
C TYR A 155 -0.20 8.03 -16.84
N SER A 156 -0.76 7.24 -15.92
CA SER A 156 -1.79 7.72 -15.02
C SER A 156 -1.70 6.96 -13.69
N PRO A 157 -0.99 7.50 -12.67
CA PRO A 157 -0.79 6.80 -11.42
C PRO A 157 -2.09 6.63 -10.64
N GLU A 158 -2.20 5.53 -9.91
CA GLU A 158 -3.34 5.27 -9.05
C GLU A 158 -3.13 5.78 -7.62
N ARG A 159 -4.24 6.21 -7.00
CA ARG A 159 -4.32 6.70 -5.62
C ARG A 159 -5.21 5.84 -4.71
N ILE A 160 -5.72 4.73 -5.20
CA ILE A 160 -6.53 3.80 -4.39
C ILE A 160 -5.76 3.41 -3.13
N ASN A 161 -6.44 3.51 -2.00
CA ASN A 161 -5.95 3.05 -0.71
C ASN A 161 -6.83 1.87 -0.29
N PRO A 162 -6.34 0.63 -0.28
CA PRO A 162 -7.14 -0.54 0.06
C PRO A 162 -7.94 -0.34 1.35
N GLY A 163 -9.25 -0.66 1.31
CA GLY A 163 -10.19 -0.45 2.40
C GLY A 163 -10.74 0.98 2.55
N ASP A 164 -10.30 1.94 1.73
CA ASP A 164 -10.82 3.32 1.73
C ASP A 164 -11.95 3.45 0.71
N ARG A 165 -13.18 3.61 1.20
CA ARG A 165 -14.38 3.78 0.35
C ARG A 165 -14.72 5.24 0.05
N GLU A 166 -14.04 6.19 0.66
CA GLU A 166 -14.24 7.62 0.44
C GLU A 166 -13.39 8.12 -0.74
N HIS A 167 -12.13 7.64 -0.85
CA HIS A 167 -11.19 8.07 -1.89
C HIS A 167 -11.04 7.01 -2.98
N MET A 168 -12.14 6.73 -3.68
CA MET A 168 -12.18 5.78 -4.79
C MET A 168 -11.73 6.43 -6.11
N LEU A 169 -11.45 5.61 -7.13
CA LEU A 169 -11.08 6.07 -8.48
C LEU A 169 -12.01 7.18 -9.01
N THR A 170 -13.31 7.04 -8.77
CA THR A 170 -14.33 7.97 -9.27
C THR A 170 -14.38 9.31 -8.54
N ASN A 171 -13.80 9.40 -7.32
CA ASN A 171 -14.01 10.53 -6.40
C ASN A 171 -12.76 11.40 -6.20
N VAL A 172 -11.61 11.01 -6.76
CA VAL A 172 -10.35 11.75 -6.63
C VAL A 172 -9.89 12.27 -7.98
N ILE A 173 -9.25 13.45 -7.99
CA ILE A 173 -8.64 13.98 -9.21
C ILE A 173 -7.53 13.01 -9.64
N LYS A 174 -7.61 12.50 -10.88
CA LYS A 174 -6.61 11.60 -11.42
C LYS A 174 -5.57 12.35 -12.24
N VAL A 175 -4.31 12.06 -11.99
CA VAL A 175 -3.20 12.62 -12.77
C VAL A 175 -3.06 11.84 -14.07
N VAL A 176 -2.92 12.55 -15.20
CA VAL A 176 -2.73 11.93 -16.52
C VAL A 176 -1.59 12.60 -17.29
N ALA A 177 -0.87 11.82 -18.09
CA ALA A 177 0.15 12.29 -19.00
C ALA A 177 0.10 11.51 -20.31
N GLY A 178 0.63 12.11 -21.36
CA GLY A 178 0.78 11.49 -22.67
C GLY A 178 2.12 11.83 -23.32
N ASP A 179 2.55 10.96 -24.21
CA ASP A 179 3.81 11.11 -24.96
C ASP A 179 3.77 12.19 -26.04
N THR A 180 2.56 12.64 -26.41
CA THR A 180 2.29 13.80 -27.27
C THR A 180 1.12 14.59 -26.72
N PRO A 181 0.94 15.87 -27.10
CA PRO A 181 -0.25 16.63 -26.70
C PRO A 181 -1.57 15.96 -27.12
N ALA A 182 -1.61 15.33 -28.29
CA ALA A 182 -2.79 14.61 -28.76
C ALA A 182 -3.08 13.36 -27.91
N THR A 183 -2.04 12.62 -27.53
CA THR A 183 -2.17 11.46 -26.63
C THR A 183 -2.62 11.89 -25.24
N LEU A 184 -2.08 13.02 -24.72
CA LEU A 184 -2.51 13.56 -23.42
C LEU A 184 -4.00 13.85 -23.41
N GLU A 185 -4.54 14.55 -24.42
CA GLU A 185 -5.97 14.86 -24.49
C GLU A 185 -6.82 13.59 -24.68
N LYS A 186 -6.31 12.61 -25.46
CA LYS A 186 -6.99 11.31 -25.63
C LYS A 186 -7.07 10.55 -24.31
N VAL A 187 -5.97 10.48 -23.54
CA VAL A 187 -5.93 9.85 -22.22
C VAL A 187 -6.79 10.60 -21.21
N ALA A 188 -6.74 11.94 -21.23
CA ALA A 188 -7.56 12.77 -20.35
C ALA A 188 -9.06 12.52 -20.58
N ALA A 189 -9.52 12.60 -21.84
CA ALA A 189 -10.91 12.33 -22.19
C ALA A 189 -11.36 10.92 -21.81
N PHE A 190 -10.47 9.93 -21.94
CA PHE A 190 -10.75 8.55 -21.53
C PHE A 190 -11.01 8.41 -20.03
N TYR A 191 -10.18 9.00 -19.16
CA TYR A 191 -10.40 8.96 -17.73
C TYR A 191 -11.54 9.86 -17.24
N GLU A 192 -11.79 10.98 -17.89
CA GLU A 192 -12.91 11.87 -17.57
C GLU A 192 -14.30 11.19 -17.76
N MET A 193 -14.37 10.09 -18.48
CA MET A 193 -15.59 9.28 -18.55
C MET A 193 -15.97 8.65 -17.20
N VAL A 194 -15.00 8.36 -16.32
CA VAL A 194 -15.24 7.66 -15.04
C VAL A 194 -14.87 8.49 -13.82
N VAL A 195 -13.95 9.45 -13.94
CA VAL A 195 -13.45 10.28 -12.85
C VAL A 195 -14.28 11.57 -12.74
N GLN A 196 -15.15 11.64 -11.74
CA GLN A 196 -16.10 12.77 -11.58
C GLN A 196 -15.43 14.14 -11.33
N PRO A 197 -14.41 14.28 -10.45
CA PRO A 197 -13.75 15.57 -10.21
C PRO A 197 -12.81 15.99 -11.34
N GLY A 198 -12.69 15.19 -12.42
CA GLY A 198 -11.84 15.46 -13.55
C GLY A 198 -10.39 15.02 -13.38
N VAL A 199 -9.53 15.41 -14.33
CA VAL A 199 -8.14 14.98 -14.39
C VAL A 199 -7.18 16.16 -14.35
N PHE A 200 -5.98 15.94 -13.78
CA PHE A 200 -4.86 16.88 -13.85
C PHE A 200 -3.92 16.46 -14.99
N ARG A 201 -3.77 17.32 -15.98
CA ARG A 201 -2.91 17.09 -17.15
C ARG A 201 -1.47 17.46 -16.85
N CYS A 202 -0.60 16.47 -16.69
CA CYS A 202 0.84 16.68 -16.54
C CYS A 202 1.51 17.00 -17.88
N SER A 203 2.56 17.81 -17.83
CA SER A 203 3.33 18.22 -19.01
C SER A 203 4.16 17.09 -19.63
N SER A 204 4.41 16.00 -18.90
CA SER A 204 5.17 14.84 -19.38
C SER A 204 4.87 13.60 -18.54
N ILE A 205 5.16 12.44 -19.11
CA ILE A 205 5.12 11.14 -18.41
C ILE A 205 6.01 11.18 -17.16
N LYS A 206 7.25 11.65 -17.28
CA LYS A 206 8.19 11.78 -16.14
C LYS A 206 7.65 12.64 -15.00
N ALA A 207 6.89 13.69 -15.30
CA ALA A 207 6.30 14.53 -14.26
C ALA A 207 5.18 13.81 -13.52
N ALA A 208 4.36 13.01 -14.21
CA ALA A 208 3.30 12.22 -13.60
C ALA A 208 3.85 11.05 -12.76
N GLU A 209 4.92 10.37 -13.23
CA GLU A 209 5.66 9.37 -12.46
C GLU A 209 6.25 9.98 -11.18
N ALA A 210 6.90 11.14 -11.29
CA ALA A 210 7.46 11.86 -10.14
C ALA A 210 6.38 12.24 -9.13
N CYS A 211 5.22 12.73 -9.59
CA CYS A 211 4.08 13.08 -8.74
C CYS A 211 3.68 11.93 -7.84
N LYS A 212 3.53 10.73 -8.40
CA LYS A 212 3.16 9.52 -7.65
C LYS A 212 4.15 9.20 -6.52
N VAL A 213 5.43 9.18 -6.85
CA VAL A 213 6.48 8.77 -5.92
C VAL A 213 6.64 9.78 -4.77
N ILE A 214 6.57 11.10 -5.06
CA ILE A 214 6.75 12.13 -4.03
C ILE A 214 5.59 12.18 -3.03
N GLU A 215 4.37 11.81 -3.41
CA GLU A 215 3.24 11.79 -2.48
C GLU A 215 3.47 10.80 -1.33
N ASN A 216 3.95 9.61 -1.62
CA ASN A 216 4.27 8.60 -0.62
C ASN A 216 5.59 8.91 0.10
N THR A 217 6.60 9.42 -0.62
CA THR A 217 7.87 9.86 -0.01
C THR A 217 7.64 10.98 1.00
N GLN A 218 6.81 11.97 0.69
CA GLN A 218 6.45 13.05 1.59
C GLN A 218 5.76 12.52 2.86
N ARG A 219 4.84 11.57 2.72
CA ARG A 219 4.15 10.93 3.85
C ARG A 219 5.13 10.13 4.71
N ASP A 220 5.98 9.34 4.09
CA ASP A 220 7.03 8.55 4.76
C ASP A 220 7.97 9.43 5.59
N LEU A 221 8.46 10.54 5.02
CA LEU A 221 9.35 11.48 5.71
C LEU A 221 8.67 12.20 6.88
N ASN A 222 7.39 12.57 6.75
CA ASN A 222 6.66 13.16 7.86
C ASN A 222 6.44 12.17 9.00
N ILE A 223 6.20 10.89 8.70
CA ILE A 223 6.12 9.85 9.73
C ILE A 223 7.51 9.63 10.36
N ALA A 224 8.59 9.61 9.56
CA ALA A 224 9.96 9.48 10.07
C ALA A 224 10.32 10.61 11.06
N LEU A 225 9.93 11.84 10.75
CA LEU A 225 10.09 12.96 11.69
C LEU A 225 9.35 12.70 13.01
N MET A 226 8.09 12.22 12.95
CA MET A 226 7.33 11.92 14.17
C MET A 226 7.96 10.75 14.94
N ASN A 227 8.48 9.75 14.26
CA ASN A 227 9.21 8.63 14.86
C ASN A 227 10.49 9.08 15.56
N GLU A 228 11.29 9.93 14.92
CA GLU A 228 12.51 10.50 15.53
C GLU A 228 12.17 11.34 16.75
N LEU A 229 11.12 12.17 16.67
CA LEU A 229 10.64 12.95 17.83
C LEU A 229 10.20 12.04 18.98
N ALA A 230 9.50 10.93 18.69
CA ALA A 230 9.10 9.96 19.70
C ALA A 230 10.31 9.31 20.39
N ILE A 231 11.36 8.98 19.65
CA ILE A 231 12.62 8.46 20.20
C ILE A 231 13.29 9.52 21.10
N ILE A 232 13.30 10.78 20.67
CA ILE A 232 13.88 11.89 21.47
C ILE A 232 13.07 12.09 22.75
N PHE A 233 11.74 12.13 22.66
CA PHE A 233 10.84 12.37 23.79
C PHE A 233 10.88 11.23 24.80
N ASP A 234 11.00 9.99 24.35
CA ASP A 234 11.24 8.83 25.24
C ASP A 234 12.52 9.04 26.09
N LYS A 235 13.61 9.50 25.47
CA LYS A 235 14.89 9.73 26.16
C LYS A 235 14.83 10.85 27.21
N ILE A 236 13.99 11.86 27.02
CA ILE A 236 13.83 12.99 27.95
C ILE A 236 12.60 12.86 28.85
N GLY A 237 11.87 11.73 28.76
CA GLY A 237 10.73 11.41 29.62
C GLY A 237 9.46 12.21 29.31
N LEU A 238 9.28 12.67 28.08
CA LEU A 238 8.05 13.33 27.62
C LEU A 238 7.10 12.36 26.94
N ASP A 239 5.81 12.60 27.07
CA ASP A 239 4.77 11.90 26.36
C ASP A 239 4.61 12.49 24.96
N THR A 240 4.93 11.71 23.93
CA THR A 240 4.85 12.13 22.52
C THR A 240 3.44 12.59 22.14
N THR A 241 2.40 11.87 22.60
CA THR A 241 1.02 12.18 22.29
C THR A 241 0.60 13.55 22.85
N GLU A 242 1.03 13.89 24.06
CA GLU A 242 0.76 15.19 24.68
C GLU A 242 1.42 16.32 23.89
N VAL A 243 2.72 16.16 23.56
CA VAL A 243 3.48 17.16 22.78
C VAL A 243 2.84 17.38 21.41
N LEU A 244 2.48 16.30 20.71
CA LEU A 244 1.85 16.39 19.38
C LEU A 244 0.44 17.01 19.45
N LYS A 245 -0.34 16.75 20.51
CA LYS A 245 -1.63 17.44 20.73
C LYS A 245 -1.42 18.95 20.91
N ALA A 246 -0.45 19.34 21.71
CA ALA A 246 -0.15 20.76 21.94
C ALA A 246 0.34 21.46 20.66
N ALA A 247 1.28 20.85 19.92
CA ALA A 247 1.76 21.37 18.64
C ALA A 247 0.62 21.45 17.59
N GLY A 248 -0.24 20.42 17.55
CA GLY A 248 -1.40 20.31 16.64
C GLY A 248 -2.50 21.35 16.87
N THR A 249 -2.41 22.20 17.90
CA THR A 249 -3.28 23.37 18.08
C THR A 249 -2.96 24.49 17.10
N LYS A 250 -1.77 24.46 16.48
CA LYS A 250 -1.36 25.46 15.52
C LYS A 250 -1.84 25.09 14.12
N TRP A 251 -2.39 26.07 13.39
CA TRP A 251 -2.99 25.88 12.07
C TRP A 251 -2.03 25.33 11.01
N ASN A 252 -0.74 25.61 11.14
CA ASN A 252 0.32 25.20 10.19
C ASN A 252 1.04 23.91 10.58
N PHE A 253 0.65 23.25 11.68
CA PHE A 253 1.25 21.99 12.09
C PHE A 253 0.57 20.82 11.39
N LEU A 254 1.32 20.03 10.64
CA LEU A 254 0.81 18.84 9.96
C LEU A 254 0.65 17.69 10.98
N LYS A 255 -0.58 17.16 11.07
CA LYS A 255 -0.98 16.18 12.10
C LYS A 255 -0.59 14.75 11.73
N PHE A 256 0.70 14.49 11.57
CA PHE A 256 1.23 13.12 11.49
C PHE A 256 1.44 12.54 12.90
N LYS A 257 1.48 11.21 12.96
CA LYS A 257 1.72 10.47 14.20
C LYS A 257 2.87 9.48 14.01
N PRO A 258 3.61 9.13 15.07
CA PRO A 258 4.61 8.07 14.99
C PRO A 258 3.94 6.70 14.81
N GLY A 259 4.71 5.73 14.31
CA GLY A 259 4.26 4.37 14.14
C GLY A 259 5.07 3.58 13.13
N LEU A 260 4.65 2.34 12.91
CA LEU A 260 5.25 1.45 11.93
C LEU A 260 4.83 1.86 10.51
N VAL A 261 5.76 1.82 9.57
CA VAL A 261 5.53 2.14 8.16
C VAL A 261 5.78 0.90 7.31
N GLY A 262 4.72 0.16 7.08
CA GLY A 262 4.69 -1.05 6.25
C GLY A 262 3.85 -0.87 4.97
N GLY A 263 3.45 -2.00 4.37
CA GLY A 263 2.66 -2.06 3.13
C GLY A 263 3.48 -1.85 1.87
N HIS A 264 2.79 -1.83 0.71
CA HIS A 264 3.42 -1.81 -0.61
C HIS A 264 3.82 -0.43 -1.11
N CYS A 265 3.28 0.65 -0.52
CA CYS A 265 3.38 1.99 -1.08
C CYS A 265 4.32 2.87 -0.26
N ILE A 266 3.92 3.25 0.97
CA ILE A 266 4.66 4.25 1.76
C ILE A 266 6.08 3.78 2.08
N GLY A 267 6.25 2.49 2.41
CA GLY A 267 7.55 1.91 2.72
C GLY A 267 8.39 1.52 1.49
N VAL A 268 7.84 1.58 0.28
CA VAL A 268 8.45 1.09 -0.96
C VAL A 268 8.74 2.22 -1.95
N ASP A 269 7.78 3.10 -2.23
CA ASP A 269 7.91 4.15 -3.24
C ASP A 269 9.14 5.08 -3.04
N PRO A 270 9.57 5.42 -1.81
CA PRO A 270 10.79 6.20 -1.62
C PRO A 270 12.04 5.56 -2.23
N TYR A 271 12.09 4.22 -2.27
CA TYR A 271 13.23 3.50 -2.87
C TYR A 271 13.29 3.65 -4.38
N TYR A 272 12.15 3.84 -5.06
CA TYR A 272 12.13 4.18 -6.48
C TYR A 272 12.86 5.49 -6.77
N LEU A 273 12.60 6.50 -5.95
CA LEU A 273 13.24 7.81 -6.11
C LEU A 273 14.72 7.77 -5.71
N THR A 274 15.08 7.04 -4.66
CA THR A 274 16.51 6.88 -4.27
C THR A 274 17.29 6.13 -5.34
N HIS A 275 16.71 5.06 -5.90
CA HIS A 275 17.33 4.32 -7.00
C HIS A 275 17.60 5.21 -8.22
N LYS A 276 16.60 6.01 -8.65
CA LYS A 276 16.80 6.96 -9.76
C LYS A 276 17.85 8.02 -9.44
N ALA A 277 17.87 8.53 -8.23
CA ALA A 277 18.85 9.51 -7.79
C ALA A 277 20.29 8.93 -7.85
N ASP A 278 20.48 7.70 -7.36
CA ASP A 278 21.78 7.01 -7.41
C ASP A 278 22.24 6.76 -8.86
N MET A 279 21.33 6.38 -9.77
CA MET A 279 21.64 6.27 -11.21
C MET A 279 22.13 7.60 -11.81
N LEU A 280 21.67 8.72 -11.27
CA LEU A 280 22.09 10.07 -11.69
C LEU A 280 23.33 10.58 -10.93
N GLY A 281 23.91 9.76 -10.05
CA GLY A 281 25.07 10.13 -9.23
C GLY A 281 24.75 11.04 -8.04
N TYR A 282 23.48 11.17 -7.65
CA TYR A 282 23.05 11.95 -6.50
C TYR A 282 22.63 11.03 -5.33
N HIS A 283 23.27 11.15 -4.18
CA HIS A 283 22.92 10.41 -2.98
C HIS A 283 21.83 11.15 -2.17
N PRO A 284 20.58 10.63 -2.09
CA PRO A 284 19.46 11.35 -1.51
C PRO A 284 19.43 11.24 0.02
N GLN A 285 20.16 12.08 0.72
CA GLN A 285 20.40 12.02 2.17
C GLN A 285 19.11 12.05 3.00
N VAL A 286 18.18 12.97 2.72
CA VAL A 286 16.94 13.14 3.51
C VAL A 286 16.04 11.92 3.41
N ILE A 287 15.85 11.39 2.19
CA ILE A 287 14.97 10.24 1.96
C ILE A 287 15.54 8.99 2.64
N ILE A 288 16.84 8.74 2.47
CA ILE A 288 17.51 7.58 3.07
C ILE A 288 17.52 7.68 4.61
N ALA A 289 17.75 8.87 5.16
CA ALA A 289 17.68 9.09 6.61
C ALA A 289 16.28 8.78 7.17
N GLY A 290 15.22 9.27 6.50
CA GLY A 290 13.84 8.98 6.88
C GLY A 290 13.52 7.49 6.83
N ARG A 291 13.91 6.81 5.74
CA ARG A 291 13.73 5.36 5.63
C ARG A 291 14.42 4.60 6.75
N ARG A 292 15.68 4.93 7.06
CA ARG A 292 16.43 4.29 8.15
C ARG A 292 15.74 4.46 9.50
N ILE A 293 15.14 5.62 9.78
CA ILE A 293 14.37 5.84 11.01
C ILE A 293 13.14 4.94 11.02
N ASN A 294 12.34 4.96 9.96
CA ASN A 294 11.11 4.17 9.88
C ASN A 294 11.37 2.66 9.93
N ASP A 295 12.40 2.18 9.25
CA ASP A 295 12.78 0.76 9.26
C ASP A 295 13.34 0.33 10.64
N GLY A 296 13.93 1.25 11.40
CA GLY A 296 14.41 0.99 12.76
C GLY A 296 13.34 0.91 13.84
N MET A 297 12.08 1.31 13.54
CA MET A 297 11.04 1.44 14.57
C MET A 297 10.61 0.11 15.17
N GLY A 298 10.53 -0.97 14.38
CA GLY A 298 10.20 -2.30 14.89
C GLY A 298 11.19 -2.75 15.97
N LYS A 299 12.47 -2.61 15.68
CA LYS A 299 13.54 -2.91 16.64
C LYS A 299 13.45 -2.01 17.88
N PHE A 300 13.28 -0.71 17.71
CA PHE A 300 13.14 0.23 18.83
C PHE A 300 11.99 -0.15 19.76
N ILE A 301 10.82 -0.51 19.23
CA ILE A 301 9.65 -0.94 20.01
C ILE A 301 9.95 -2.23 20.79
N ALA A 302 10.60 -3.21 20.15
CA ALA A 302 10.99 -4.44 20.81
C ALA A 302 12.00 -4.19 21.95
N GLU A 303 13.01 -3.35 21.74
CA GLU A 303 13.97 -2.94 22.79
C GLU A 303 13.26 -2.24 23.95
N GLN A 304 12.29 -1.36 23.68
CA GLN A 304 11.48 -0.74 24.73
C GLN A 304 10.62 -1.75 25.47
N THR A 305 10.04 -2.73 24.77
CA THR A 305 9.30 -3.83 25.40
C THR A 305 10.17 -4.57 26.41
N VAL A 306 11.38 -4.95 26.01
CA VAL A 306 12.34 -5.63 26.91
C VAL A 306 12.72 -4.73 28.11
N LYS A 307 12.97 -3.44 27.89
CA LYS A 307 13.28 -2.50 28.99
C LYS A 307 12.12 -2.39 29.99
N GLN A 308 10.87 -2.30 29.49
CA GLN A 308 9.71 -2.24 30.39
C GLN A 308 9.51 -3.56 31.16
N MET A 309 9.72 -4.72 30.53
CA MET A 309 9.67 -6.03 31.20
C MET A 309 10.71 -6.14 32.32
N ILE A 310 11.95 -5.74 32.05
CA ILE A 310 13.03 -5.69 33.08
C ILE A 310 12.61 -4.78 34.23
N ALA A 311 12.06 -3.60 33.93
CA ALA A 311 11.61 -2.67 34.97
C ALA A 311 10.39 -3.19 35.78
N CYS A 312 9.66 -4.18 35.23
CA CYS A 312 8.61 -4.93 35.94
C CYS A 312 9.16 -6.13 36.75
N GLY A 313 10.46 -6.41 36.67
CA GLY A 313 11.08 -7.55 37.34
C GLY A 313 10.94 -8.87 36.59
N SER A 314 10.49 -8.86 35.33
CA SER A 314 10.37 -10.09 34.51
C SER A 314 11.76 -10.57 34.05
N TYR A 315 11.94 -11.88 34.02
CA TYR A 315 13.07 -12.51 33.33
C TYR A 315 12.82 -12.45 31.82
N VAL A 316 13.81 -11.99 31.05
CA VAL A 316 13.65 -11.82 29.60
C VAL A 316 13.61 -13.15 28.87
N LYS A 317 14.57 -14.03 29.13
CA LYS A 317 14.65 -15.36 28.51
C LYS A 317 13.48 -16.25 28.96
N GLY A 318 12.70 -16.69 27.99
CA GLY A 318 11.50 -17.51 28.24
C GLY A 318 10.29 -16.73 28.74
N ALA A 319 10.37 -15.41 28.76
CA ALA A 319 9.21 -14.55 29.00
C ALA A 319 8.20 -14.67 27.87
N LYS A 320 6.94 -14.36 28.15
CA LYS A 320 5.84 -14.38 27.18
C LYS A 320 5.43 -12.97 26.79
N VAL A 321 5.27 -12.74 25.50
CA VAL A 321 4.75 -11.48 24.97
C VAL A 321 3.60 -11.75 24.01
N ASN A 322 2.45 -11.12 24.26
CA ASN A 322 1.32 -11.12 23.34
C ASN A 322 1.44 -9.92 22.40
N VAL A 323 1.42 -10.13 21.09
CA VAL A 323 1.39 -9.09 20.06
C VAL A 323 -0.03 -9.01 19.49
N LEU A 324 -0.63 -7.83 19.56
CA LEU A 324 -1.97 -7.57 19.07
C LEU A 324 -1.91 -6.80 17.74
N GLY A 325 -2.36 -7.46 16.69
CA GLY A 325 -2.28 -6.98 15.31
C GLY A 325 -1.02 -7.43 14.60
N LEU A 326 -1.19 -7.90 13.37
CA LEU A 326 -0.10 -8.33 12.48
C LEU A 326 -0.16 -7.65 11.11
N THR A 327 -1.31 -7.09 10.70
CA THR A 327 -1.46 -6.40 9.43
C THR A 327 -0.62 -5.12 9.36
N PHE A 328 -0.36 -4.61 8.15
CA PHE A 328 0.47 -3.41 8.02
C PHE A 328 -0.26 -2.12 8.43
N LYS A 329 -1.59 -2.13 8.48
CA LYS A 329 -2.43 -1.02 8.96
C LYS A 329 -3.72 -1.52 9.60
N GLU A 330 -4.40 -0.64 10.29
CA GLU A 330 -5.67 -0.88 10.97
C GLU A 330 -6.82 -1.24 10.01
N ASN A 331 -7.68 -2.18 10.44
CA ASN A 331 -8.92 -2.60 9.78
C ASN A 331 -8.72 -3.03 8.31
N CYS A 332 -7.68 -3.76 8.04
CA CYS A 332 -7.29 -4.27 6.74
C CYS A 332 -6.77 -5.69 6.89
N ALA A 333 -7.10 -6.58 5.98
CA ALA A 333 -6.66 -7.98 6.01
C ALA A 333 -5.25 -8.20 5.44
N ASP A 334 -4.61 -7.17 4.87
CA ASP A 334 -3.34 -7.29 4.17
C ASP A 334 -2.14 -7.39 5.12
N LEU A 335 -1.44 -8.49 5.03
CA LEU A 335 -0.24 -8.80 5.84
C LEU A 335 1.07 -8.35 5.19
N ARG A 336 1.09 -8.09 3.90
CA ARG A 336 2.32 -7.90 3.12
C ARG A 336 3.18 -6.74 3.65
N ASN A 337 4.47 -6.99 3.79
CA ASN A 337 5.46 -6.04 4.31
C ASN A 337 5.06 -5.42 5.66
N SER A 338 4.46 -6.22 6.54
CA SER A 338 4.13 -5.75 7.89
C SER A 338 5.38 -5.55 8.73
N LYS A 339 5.56 -4.34 9.26
CA LYS A 339 6.66 -4.00 10.17
C LYS A 339 6.46 -4.53 11.59
N VAL A 340 5.32 -5.12 11.90
CA VAL A 340 5.11 -5.88 13.14
C VAL A 340 6.02 -7.11 13.19
N MET A 341 6.35 -7.68 12.03
CA MET A 341 7.29 -8.79 11.95
C MET A 341 8.69 -8.43 12.46
N ASP A 342 9.11 -7.18 12.28
CA ASP A 342 10.40 -6.71 12.81
C ASP A 342 10.40 -6.70 14.36
N ILE A 343 9.26 -6.33 14.98
CA ILE A 343 9.06 -6.45 16.43
C ILE A 343 9.14 -7.91 16.88
N ILE A 344 8.41 -8.80 16.20
CA ILE A 344 8.34 -10.21 16.54
C ILE A 344 9.72 -10.86 16.47
N ARG A 345 10.45 -10.66 15.36
CA ARG A 345 11.78 -11.21 15.15
C ARG A 345 12.79 -10.70 16.18
N GLU A 346 12.75 -9.40 16.49
CA GLU A 346 13.64 -8.83 17.49
C GLU A 346 13.33 -9.37 18.88
N LEU A 347 12.06 -9.50 19.31
CA LEU A 347 11.67 -10.12 20.58
C LEU A 347 12.13 -11.59 20.66
N GLN A 348 11.96 -12.34 19.59
CA GLN A 348 12.42 -13.74 19.51
C GLN A 348 13.95 -13.85 19.64
N SER A 349 14.70 -12.86 19.14
CA SER A 349 16.17 -12.82 19.27
C SER A 349 16.63 -12.76 20.74
N TYR A 350 15.79 -12.20 21.64
CA TYR A 350 15.98 -12.23 23.09
C TYR A 350 15.51 -13.51 23.76
N SER A 351 15.12 -14.54 22.98
CA SER A 351 14.53 -15.80 23.48
C SER A 351 13.20 -15.60 24.21
N ILE A 352 12.42 -14.64 23.79
CA ILE A 352 11.05 -14.38 24.26
C ILE A 352 10.08 -15.26 23.43
N GLU A 353 9.10 -15.88 24.11
CA GLU A 353 8.00 -16.57 23.47
C GLU A 353 6.93 -15.56 23.02
N VAL A 354 6.75 -15.42 21.72
CA VAL A 354 5.81 -14.44 21.14
C VAL A 354 4.54 -15.15 20.69
N PHE A 355 3.40 -14.65 21.13
CA PHE A 355 2.06 -15.11 20.75
C PHE A 355 1.36 -13.96 19.99
N VAL A 356 0.76 -14.27 18.85
CA VAL A 356 0.18 -13.25 17.98
C VAL A 356 -1.32 -13.46 17.83
N HIS A 357 -2.08 -12.40 18.06
CA HIS A 357 -3.51 -12.34 17.77
C HIS A 357 -3.77 -11.27 16.71
N GLU A 358 -4.41 -11.69 15.61
CA GLU A 358 -4.78 -10.84 14.49
C GLU A 358 -6.22 -11.19 14.06
N PRO A 359 -7.17 -10.25 14.21
CA PRO A 359 -8.58 -10.54 13.93
C PRO A 359 -9.01 -10.34 12.49
N GLU A 360 -8.22 -9.62 11.65
CA GLU A 360 -8.63 -9.21 10.31
C GLU A 360 -8.02 -10.08 9.21
N ALA A 361 -6.83 -10.65 9.46
CA ALA A 361 -6.11 -11.42 8.45
C ALA A 361 -6.32 -12.94 8.56
N SER A 362 -6.11 -13.63 7.46
CA SER A 362 -6.18 -15.08 7.39
C SER A 362 -5.03 -15.75 8.16
N ALA A 363 -5.37 -16.70 9.06
CA ALA A 363 -4.37 -17.49 9.76
C ALA A 363 -3.52 -18.36 8.81
N ALA A 364 -4.10 -18.82 7.70
CA ALA A 364 -3.38 -19.59 6.67
C ALA A 364 -2.37 -18.71 5.94
N GLU A 365 -2.73 -17.47 5.63
CA GLU A 365 -1.86 -16.50 4.99
C GLU A 365 -0.72 -16.08 5.91
N ALA A 366 -0.99 -15.77 7.19
CA ALA A 366 0.04 -15.44 8.18
C ALA A 366 1.06 -16.58 8.37
N LEU A 367 0.59 -17.81 8.34
CA LEU A 367 1.47 -18.98 8.43
C LEU A 367 2.31 -19.15 7.16
N HIS A 368 1.71 -18.96 5.98
CA HIS A 368 2.40 -19.08 4.70
C HIS A 368 3.45 -17.99 4.50
N GLU A 369 3.07 -16.74 4.75
CA GLU A 369 3.90 -15.57 4.45
C GLU A 369 5.04 -15.38 5.46
N TYR A 370 4.74 -15.61 6.75
CA TYR A 370 5.65 -15.29 7.85
C TYR A 370 6.03 -16.45 8.74
N GLY A 371 5.43 -17.62 8.58
CA GLY A 371 5.59 -18.73 9.51
C GLY A 371 4.96 -18.47 10.89
N VAL A 372 4.07 -17.48 11.00
CA VAL A 372 3.43 -17.07 12.25
C VAL A 372 2.10 -17.77 12.42
N ARG A 373 1.93 -18.47 13.55
CA ARG A 373 0.65 -19.03 13.94
C ARG A 373 -0.16 -17.99 14.71
N LEU A 374 -1.31 -17.62 14.17
CA LEU A 374 -2.26 -16.74 14.87
C LEU A 374 -3.05 -17.54 15.92
N LEU A 375 -3.26 -16.92 17.07
CA LEU A 375 -4.08 -17.48 18.14
C LEU A 375 -5.39 -16.70 18.30
N PRO A 376 -6.51 -17.36 18.57
CA PRO A 376 -7.73 -16.70 19.03
C PRO A 376 -7.46 -15.94 20.34
N TRP A 377 -8.23 -14.88 20.59
CA TRP A 377 -8.10 -14.06 21.80
C TRP A 377 -8.14 -14.90 23.09
N GLU A 378 -9.03 -15.87 23.12
CA GLU A 378 -9.27 -16.75 24.27
C GLU A 378 -8.04 -17.61 24.61
N GLU A 379 -7.31 -18.04 23.58
CA GLU A 379 -6.13 -18.91 23.71
C GLU A 379 -4.84 -18.15 24.05
N LEU A 380 -4.85 -16.82 23.98
CA LEU A 380 -3.68 -16.04 24.38
C LEU A 380 -3.33 -16.28 25.84
N PRO A 381 -2.08 -16.61 26.17
CA PRO A 381 -1.65 -16.81 27.56
C PRO A 381 -1.64 -15.48 28.33
N ARG A 382 -1.56 -15.58 29.66
CA ARG A 382 -1.11 -14.42 30.45
C ARG A 382 0.38 -14.21 30.18
N ALA A 383 0.72 -13.01 29.74
CA ALA A 383 2.06 -12.65 29.27
C ALA A 383 2.71 -11.59 30.16
N ASP A 384 4.04 -11.55 30.14
CA ASP A 384 4.85 -10.54 30.85
C ASP A 384 4.65 -9.14 30.23
N ALA A 385 4.36 -9.11 28.92
CA ALA A 385 3.98 -7.88 28.24
C ALA A 385 2.94 -8.13 27.14
N ILE A 386 2.16 -7.08 26.83
CA ILE A 386 1.36 -6.98 25.60
C ILE A 386 1.97 -5.86 24.74
N VAL A 387 2.16 -6.11 23.45
CA VAL A 387 2.49 -5.12 22.44
C VAL A 387 1.24 -4.90 21.58
N ALA A 388 0.58 -3.75 21.75
CA ALA A 388 -0.54 -3.34 20.93
C ALA A 388 0.00 -2.62 19.68
N ALA A 389 0.25 -3.41 18.61
CA ALA A 389 1.01 -2.98 17.44
C ALA A 389 0.14 -2.30 16.38
N VAL A 390 -1.09 -2.79 16.16
CA VAL A 390 -2.03 -2.28 15.14
C VAL A 390 -3.35 -1.89 15.79
N ALA A 391 -3.87 -0.70 15.44
CA ALA A 391 -5.08 -0.13 16.05
C ALA A 391 -6.38 -0.61 15.37
N HIS A 392 -6.59 -1.94 15.32
CA HIS A 392 -7.88 -2.47 14.86
C HIS A 392 -9.02 -2.02 15.77
N ARG A 393 -10.20 -1.77 15.19
CA ARG A 393 -11.38 -1.38 15.96
C ARG A 393 -11.69 -2.36 17.10
N ARG A 394 -11.53 -3.66 16.84
CA ARG A 394 -11.73 -4.70 17.87
C ARG A 394 -10.81 -4.54 19.09
N PHE A 395 -9.61 -4.01 18.92
CA PHE A 395 -8.70 -3.74 20.05
C PHE A 395 -9.04 -2.44 20.76
N LEU A 396 -9.54 -1.43 20.03
CA LEU A 396 -10.03 -0.18 20.63
C LEU A 396 -11.25 -0.40 21.50
N ASP A 397 -12.08 -1.37 21.16
CA ASP A 397 -13.33 -1.73 21.87
C ASP A 397 -13.07 -2.65 23.09
N LEU A 398 -11.82 -3.11 23.33
CA LEU A 398 -11.50 -3.93 24.49
C LEU A 398 -11.54 -3.11 25.79
N GLU A 399 -12.24 -3.66 26.78
CA GLU A 399 -12.22 -3.10 28.13
C GLU A 399 -10.86 -3.33 28.81
N ILE A 400 -10.50 -2.45 29.74
CA ILE A 400 -9.23 -2.56 30.49
C ILE A 400 -9.14 -3.89 31.22
N GLU A 401 -10.26 -4.40 31.74
CA GLU A 401 -10.36 -5.71 32.42
C GLU A 401 -9.97 -6.87 31.50
N ASP A 402 -10.28 -6.82 30.22
CA ASP A 402 -9.94 -7.89 29.28
C ASP A 402 -8.44 -7.90 28.99
N LEU A 403 -7.83 -6.71 28.84
CA LEU A 403 -6.37 -6.57 28.71
C LEU A 403 -5.66 -7.09 29.98
N THR A 404 -6.15 -6.73 31.18
CA THR A 404 -5.53 -7.14 32.44
C THR A 404 -5.57 -8.65 32.67
N LYS A 405 -6.60 -9.36 32.16
CA LYS A 405 -6.68 -10.83 32.20
C LYS A 405 -5.55 -11.50 31.40
N LYS A 406 -5.02 -10.80 30.38
CA LYS A 406 -3.97 -11.32 29.48
C LYS A 406 -2.56 -10.87 29.87
N ILE A 407 -2.40 -10.06 30.93
CA ILE A 407 -1.10 -9.61 31.46
C ILE A 407 -0.89 -10.22 32.86
N VAL A 408 0.34 -10.57 33.20
CA VAL A 408 0.71 -10.92 34.57
C VAL A 408 0.62 -9.69 35.49
N LYS A 409 0.38 -9.89 36.77
CA LYS A 409 0.32 -8.78 37.72
C LYS A 409 1.61 -7.99 37.69
N GLY A 410 1.52 -6.67 37.46
CA GLY A 410 2.67 -5.79 37.36
C GLY A 410 3.43 -5.88 36.03
N GLY A 411 2.89 -6.57 35.02
CA GLY A 411 3.49 -6.66 33.69
C GLY A 411 3.37 -5.36 32.88
N ALA A 412 3.85 -5.37 31.63
CA ALA A 412 3.98 -4.19 30.78
C ALA A 412 2.96 -4.17 29.64
N PHE A 413 2.46 -2.98 29.31
CA PHE A 413 1.65 -2.71 28.12
C PHE A 413 2.38 -1.69 27.23
N ILE A 414 2.66 -2.10 26.02
CA ILE A 414 3.39 -1.33 25.01
C ILE A 414 2.39 -0.88 23.95
N ASP A 415 1.99 0.38 24.03
CA ASP A 415 0.96 0.96 23.17
C ASP A 415 1.58 1.73 22.00
N VAL A 416 1.77 1.04 20.88
CA VAL A 416 2.45 1.61 19.70
C VAL A 416 1.64 2.72 19.05
N LYS A 417 0.31 2.71 19.21
CA LYS A 417 -0.60 3.65 18.54
C LYS A 417 -1.31 4.60 19.52
N ALA A 418 -0.94 4.57 20.80
CA ALA A 418 -1.63 5.30 21.87
C ALA A 418 -3.15 5.06 21.84
N MET A 419 -3.55 3.79 21.78
CA MET A 419 -4.94 3.34 21.62
C MET A 419 -5.77 3.45 22.88
N HIS A 420 -5.15 3.17 24.05
CA HIS A 420 -5.85 3.04 25.32
C HIS A 420 -5.50 4.17 26.29
N ASP A 421 -6.38 4.38 27.27
CA ASP A 421 -6.12 5.31 28.37
C ASP A 421 -4.98 4.78 29.25
N ALA A 422 -3.81 5.38 29.12
CA ALA A 422 -2.65 5.02 29.90
C ALA A 422 -2.86 5.19 31.41
N SER A 423 -3.71 6.15 31.84
CA SER A 423 -4.01 6.39 33.25
C SER A 423 -4.84 5.25 33.84
N ALA A 424 -5.84 4.78 33.10
CA ALA A 424 -6.67 3.65 33.51
C ALA A 424 -5.86 2.35 33.60
N LEU A 425 -4.98 2.08 32.63
CA LEU A 425 -4.07 0.91 32.66
C LEU A 425 -3.12 0.98 33.86
N ARG A 426 -2.54 2.15 34.14
CA ARG A 426 -1.67 2.35 35.32
C ARG A 426 -2.43 2.18 36.63
N ALA A 427 -3.67 2.65 36.72
CA ALA A 427 -4.52 2.45 37.90
C ALA A 427 -4.84 0.96 38.11
N ALA A 428 -4.89 0.14 37.06
CA ALA A 428 -5.03 -1.31 37.12
C ALA A 428 -3.72 -2.04 37.47
N GLY A 429 -2.63 -1.31 37.77
CA GLY A 429 -1.32 -1.87 38.17
C GLY A 429 -0.47 -2.35 37.03
N ILE A 430 -0.71 -1.90 35.80
CA ILE A 430 0.06 -2.23 34.59
C ILE A 430 1.06 -1.11 34.32
N ARG A 431 2.30 -1.47 34.00
CA ARG A 431 3.29 -0.53 33.51
C ARG A 431 3.03 -0.20 32.06
N VAL A 432 2.80 1.07 31.72
CA VAL A 432 2.47 1.51 30.37
C VAL A 432 3.59 2.32 29.77
N TRP A 433 4.05 1.90 28.61
CA TRP A 433 4.86 2.68 27.70
C TRP A 433 4.09 2.88 26.38
N ARG A 434 4.22 4.06 25.76
CA ARG A 434 3.63 4.35 24.44
C ARG A 434 4.58 5.17 23.57
N LEU A 435 4.45 4.94 22.26
CA LEU A 435 5.26 5.60 21.24
C LEU A 435 4.85 7.08 21.05
#